data_c5fae1b993fc7303b849bee06102b701
#
_entry.id   c5fae1b993fc7303b849bee06102b701
#
_cell.length_a   1.000
_cell.length_b   1.000
_cell.length_c   1.000
_cell.angle_alpha   90.00
_cell.angle_beta   90.00
_cell.angle_gamma   90.00
#
_symmetry.space_group_name_H-M   'P 1'
#
loop_
_entity.id
_entity.type
_entity.pdbx_description
1 polymer ?
#
loop_
_entity_poly.entity_id
_entity_poly.type
_entity_poly.pdbx_seq_one_letter_code
_entity_poly.pdbx_strand_id
1 'polypeptide(L)'
;MIDLSWVAPLLPLVAAGFGVGMLVGLTGVGGGALMTPLLISSFGVSPQVAVGTDLLYASITKTAGSWRHHVSRHVEWPIVLRLAAGSLPAAAGLLAAITFLPIDTVELAHWIRMGLVGALSLSALAIVLYPWFTRSSPPEDHVIVPHRTPPTVLFGVILGLLVTLTSVGAGAIGVTVLA
;
A
#
# COMPACT_ATOMS: atom_id res chain seq x y z
N MET A 1 18.93 37.46 3.46
CA MET A 1 17.52 37.14 3.16
C MET A 1 17.48 35.76 2.59
N ILE A 2 16.80 34.82 3.23
CA ILE A 2 16.57 33.49 2.67
C ILE A 2 15.49 33.66 1.64
N ASP A 3 15.81 33.41 0.37
CA ASP A 3 14.81 33.45 -0.71
C ASP A 3 13.87 32.25 -0.56
N LEU A 4 12.64 32.51 -0.14
CA LEU A 4 11.60 31.49 0.08
C LEU A 4 10.70 31.29 -1.16
N SER A 5 11.07 31.83 -2.31
CA SER A 5 10.26 31.70 -3.54
C SER A 5 10.06 30.25 -3.99
N TRP A 6 10.99 29.35 -3.63
CA TRP A 6 10.89 27.90 -3.89
C TRP A 6 9.87 27.18 -3.01
N VAL A 7 9.44 27.78 -1.88
CA VAL A 7 8.45 27.18 -0.96
C VAL A 7 7.03 27.33 -1.49
N ALA A 8 6.73 28.42 -2.19
CA ALA A 8 5.39 28.70 -2.70
C ALA A 8 4.79 27.55 -3.56
N PRO A 9 5.52 26.95 -4.52
CA PRO A 9 5.02 25.83 -5.31
C PRO A 9 4.88 24.51 -4.50
N LEU A 10 5.49 24.40 -3.33
CA LEU A 10 5.37 23.22 -2.46
C LEU A 10 4.15 23.27 -1.54
N LEU A 11 3.59 24.45 -1.29
CA LEU A 11 2.44 24.60 -0.40
C LEU A 11 1.23 23.70 -0.78
N PRO A 12 0.81 23.60 -2.04
CA PRO A 12 -0.30 22.72 -2.42
C PRO A 12 0.03 21.24 -2.20
N LEU A 13 1.28 20.82 -2.41
CA LEU A 13 1.73 19.45 -2.14
C LEU A 13 1.71 19.13 -0.64
N VAL A 14 2.17 20.07 0.19
CA VAL A 14 2.15 19.93 1.66
C VAL A 14 0.70 19.87 2.17
N ALA A 15 -0.17 20.74 1.67
CA ALA A 15 -1.58 20.75 2.04
C ALA A 15 -2.29 19.45 1.62
N ALA A 16 -2.01 18.97 0.41
CA ALA A 16 -2.53 17.70 -0.08
C ALA A 16 -2.03 16.51 0.76
N GLY A 17 -0.72 16.47 1.08
CA GLY A 17 -0.14 15.44 1.92
C GLY A 17 -0.71 15.43 3.34
N PHE A 18 -0.93 16.60 3.93
CA PHE A 18 -1.58 16.74 5.24
C PHE A 18 -3.03 16.26 5.19
N GLY A 19 -3.81 16.69 4.20
CA GLY A 19 -5.21 16.27 4.03
C GLY A 19 -5.34 14.76 3.81
N VAL A 20 -4.53 14.19 2.93
CA VAL A 20 -4.48 12.74 2.70
C VAL A 20 -4.04 12.00 3.95
N GLY A 21 -3.00 12.49 4.66
CA GLY A 21 -2.53 11.88 5.90
C GLY A 21 -3.61 11.84 6.99
N MET A 22 -4.38 12.91 7.12
CA MET A 22 -5.53 12.98 8.05
C MET A 22 -6.63 11.97 7.67
N LEU A 23 -7.01 11.89 6.39
CA LEU A 23 -7.99 10.93 5.90
C LEU A 23 -7.52 9.49 6.11
N VAL A 24 -6.27 9.19 5.80
CA VAL A 24 -5.67 7.86 5.99
C VAL A 24 -5.62 7.50 7.47
N GLY A 25 -5.27 8.45 8.34
CA GLY A 25 -5.26 8.24 9.78
C GLY A 25 -6.64 7.93 10.37
N LEU A 26 -7.69 8.54 9.83
CA LEU A 26 -9.08 8.31 10.25
C LEU A 26 -9.67 7.01 9.68
N THR A 27 -9.33 6.66 8.44
CA THR A 27 -9.95 5.53 7.73
C THR A 27 -9.15 4.25 7.79
N GLY A 28 -7.83 4.34 8.02
CA GLY A 28 -6.93 3.17 7.98
C GLY A 28 -6.68 2.59 6.57
N VAL A 29 -7.21 3.19 5.51
CA VAL A 29 -7.18 2.65 4.13
C VAL A 29 -5.78 2.58 3.53
N GLY A 30 -4.81 3.31 4.09
CA GLY A 30 -3.43 3.37 3.58
C GLY A 30 -3.22 4.48 2.54
N GLY A 31 -2.04 5.12 2.60
CA GLY A 31 -1.72 6.31 1.79
C GLY A 31 -1.76 6.08 0.30
N GLY A 32 -1.30 4.91 -0.17
CA GLY A 32 -1.19 4.60 -1.60
C GLY A 32 -2.50 4.63 -2.37
N ALA A 33 -3.61 4.33 -1.70
CA ALA A 33 -4.92 4.39 -2.33
C ALA A 33 -5.39 5.83 -2.67
N LEU A 34 -4.89 6.82 -1.95
CA LEU A 34 -5.29 8.23 -2.10
C LEU A 34 -4.16 9.09 -2.66
N MET A 35 -2.93 8.95 -2.13
CA MET A 35 -1.81 9.83 -2.47
C MET A 35 -1.31 9.60 -3.90
N THR A 36 -1.13 8.36 -4.31
CA THR A 36 -0.63 8.04 -5.65
C THR A 36 -1.55 8.56 -6.76
N PRO A 37 -2.88 8.29 -6.77
CA PRO A 37 -3.78 8.87 -7.75
C PRO A 37 -3.82 10.40 -7.71
N LEU A 38 -3.76 11.00 -6.53
CA LEU A 38 -3.75 12.45 -6.37
C LEU A 38 -2.51 13.09 -7.01
N LEU A 39 -1.33 12.52 -6.79
CA LEU A 39 -0.09 13.00 -7.39
C LEU A 39 -0.12 12.92 -8.90
N ILE A 40 -0.66 11.84 -9.46
CA ILE A 40 -0.75 11.64 -10.91
C ILE A 40 -1.78 12.58 -11.54
N SER A 41 -3.00 12.66 -10.97
CA SER A 41 -4.13 13.36 -11.59
C SER A 41 -4.12 14.87 -11.34
N SER A 42 -3.75 15.31 -10.13
CA SER A 42 -3.82 16.72 -9.73
C SER A 42 -2.51 17.47 -9.88
N PHE A 43 -1.38 16.77 -9.73
CA PHE A 43 -0.05 17.38 -9.80
C PHE A 43 0.73 16.98 -11.06
N GLY A 44 0.18 16.11 -11.92
CA GLY A 44 0.82 15.70 -13.17
C GLY A 44 2.12 14.93 -12.98
N VAL A 45 2.34 14.36 -11.79
CA VAL A 45 3.55 13.58 -11.48
C VAL A 45 3.52 12.27 -12.27
N SER A 46 4.67 11.87 -12.82
CA SER A 46 4.75 10.59 -13.53
C SER A 46 4.42 9.41 -12.59
N PRO A 47 3.71 8.37 -13.08
CA PRO A 47 3.29 7.24 -12.23
C PRO A 47 4.43 6.59 -11.46
N GLN A 48 5.60 6.44 -12.07
CA GLN A 48 6.78 5.85 -11.44
C GLN A 48 7.26 6.67 -10.23
N VAL A 49 7.33 7.99 -10.39
CA VAL A 49 7.73 8.91 -9.31
C VAL A 49 6.67 8.96 -8.22
N ALA A 50 5.39 8.98 -8.59
CA ALA A 50 4.29 8.99 -7.63
C ALA A 50 4.29 7.74 -6.74
N VAL A 51 4.41 6.55 -7.34
CA VAL A 51 4.49 5.26 -6.61
C VAL A 51 5.75 5.21 -5.75
N GLY A 52 6.92 5.58 -6.28
CA GLY A 52 8.18 5.59 -5.52
C GLY A 52 8.14 6.52 -4.30
N THR A 53 7.60 7.72 -4.47
CA THR A 53 7.44 8.70 -3.39
C THR A 53 6.49 8.19 -2.31
N ASP A 54 5.36 7.59 -2.71
CA ASP A 54 4.38 7.05 -1.77
C ASP A 54 4.94 5.84 -1.01
N LEU A 55 5.67 4.94 -1.67
CA LEU A 55 6.36 3.82 -1.01
C LEU A 55 7.37 4.30 0.04
N LEU A 56 8.12 5.36 -0.25
CA LEU A 56 9.07 5.96 0.67
C LEU A 56 8.35 6.55 1.89
N TYR A 57 7.32 7.34 1.67
CA TYR A 57 6.46 7.89 2.71
C TYR A 57 5.82 6.79 3.56
N ALA A 58 5.25 5.77 2.90
CA ALA A 58 4.62 4.64 3.57
C ALA A 58 5.63 3.83 4.40
N SER A 59 6.87 3.68 3.97
CA SER A 59 7.92 2.99 4.73
C SER A 59 8.22 3.69 6.06
N ILE A 60 8.32 5.01 6.05
CA ILE A 60 8.57 5.82 7.24
C ILE A 60 7.38 5.75 8.21
N THR A 61 6.18 5.99 7.71
CA THR A 61 4.96 5.99 8.55
C THR A 61 4.64 4.62 9.13
N LYS A 62 4.77 3.56 8.34
CA LYS A 62 4.54 2.18 8.80
C LYS A 62 5.60 1.71 9.78
N THR A 63 6.85 2.13 9.65
CA THR A 63 7.89 1.83 10.63
C THR A 63 7.55 2.43 11.99
N ALA A 64 7.14 3.69 12.03
CA ALA A 64 6.70 4.33 13.27
C ALA A 64 5.46 3.64 13.88
N GLY A 65 4.47 3.28 13.05
CA GLY A 65 3.29 2.52 13.48
C GLY A 65 3.63 1.13 14.02
N SER A 66 4.48 0.39 13.31
CA SER A 66 4.91 -0.96 13.71
C SER A 66 5.67 -0.95 15.04
N TRP A 67 6.49 0.06 15.26
CA TRP A 67 7.17 0.25 16.56
C TRP A 67 6.16 0.38 17.70
N ARG A 68 5.12 1.19 17.52
CA ARG A 68 4.08 1.38 18.52
C ARG A 68 3.31 0.08 18.80
N HIS A 69 2.93 -0.66 17.77
CA HIS A 69 2.24 -1.94 17.90
C HIS A 69 3.12 -3.04 18.51
N HIS A 70 4.42 -3.04 18.21
CA HIS A 70 5.37 -3.98 18.82
C HIS A 70 5.45 -3.80 20.34
N VAL A 71 5.56 -2.55 20.81
CA VAL A 71 5.57 -2.22 22.26
C VAL A 71 4.29 -2.68 22.95
N SER A 72 3.15 -2.64 22.26
CA SER A 72 1.85 -3.09 22.77
C SER A 72 1.61 -4.61 22.68
N ARG A 73 2.58 -5.40 22.21
CA ARG A 73 2.52 -6.87 22.05
C ARG A 73 1.37 -7.39 21.16
N HIS A 74 0.90 -6.58 20.19
CA HIS A 74 -0.16 -6.95 19.24
C HIS A 74 0.38 -7.48 17.89
N VAL A 75 1.66 -7.87 17.82
CA VAL A 75 2.29 -8.32 16.58
C VAL A 75 2.55 -9.83 16.62
N GLU A 76 1.90 -10.57 15.74
CA GLU A 76 2.11 -11.98 15.47
C GLU A 76 3.33 -12.18 14.55
N TRP A 77 4.53 -12.20 15.12
CA TRP A 77 5.80 -12.28 14.38
C TRP A 77 5.89 -13.45 13.38
N PRO A 78 5.38 -14.67 13.68
CA PRO A 78 5.42 -15.76 12.72
C PRO A 78 4.66 -15.47 11.42
N ILE A 79 3.55 -14.76 11.49
CA ILE A 79 2.75 -14.37 10.32
C ILE A 79 3.50 -13.29 9.53
N VAL A 80 4.04 -12.28 10.23
CA VAL A 80 4.83 -11.20 9.62
C VAL A 80 6.03 -11.74 8.85
N LEU A 81 6.79 -12.66 9.44
CA LEU A 81 7.96 -13.26 8.80
C LEU A 81 7.60 -14.09 7.56
N ARG A 82 6.49 -14.82 7.57
CA ARG A 82 6.03 -15.59 6.41
C ARG A 82 5.57 -14.69 5.27
N LEU A 83 4.82 -13.62 5.58
CA LEU A 83 4.44 -12.62 4.59
C LEU A 83 5.67 -11.91 4.02
N ALA A 84 6.62 -11.53 4.87
CA ALA A 84 7.86 -10.89 4.45
C ALA A 84 8.71 -11.82 3.57
N ALA A 85 8.78 -13.11 3.89
CA ALA A 85 9.49 -14.11 3.09
C ALA A 85 8.93 -14.25 1.66
N GLY A 86 7.64 -13.97 1.44
CA GLY A 86 7.04 -13.90 0.12
C GLY A 86 7.20 -12.53 -0.53
N SER A 87 6.86 -11.47 0.21
CA SER A 87 6.75 -10.12 -0.36
C SER A 87 8.11 -9.47 -0.65
N LEU A 88 9.13 -9.66 0.17
CA LEU A 88 10.44 -9.05 -0.04
C LEU A 88 11.15 -9.57 -1.29
N PRO A 89 11.27 -10.90 -1.54
CA PRO A 89 11.85 -11.39 -2.78
C PRO A 89 11.06 -10.98 -4.02
N ALA A 90 9.73 -10.98 -3.93
CA ALA A 90 8.85 -10.57 -5.03
C ALA A 90 9.05 -9.08 -5.37
N ALA A 91 9.09 -8.21 -4.37
CA ALA A 91 9.36 -6.79 -4.54
C ALA A 91 10.75 -6.54 -5.11
N ALA A 92 11.78 -7.19 -4.56
CA ALA A 92 13.15 -7.07 -5.03
C ALA A 92 13.31 -7.57 -6.47
N GLY A 93 12.68 -8.69 -6.81
CA GLY A 93 12.68 -9.24 -8.16
C GLY A 93 12.01 -8.33 -9.19
N LEU A 94 10.86 -7.73 -8.82
CA LEU A 94 10.17 -6.77 -9.68
C LEU A 94 10.99 -5.49 -9.88
N LEU A 95 11.57 -4.94 -8.80
CA LEU A 95 12.45 -3.77 -8.89
C LEU A 95 13.69 -4.06 -9.74
N ALA A 96 14.31 -5.22 -9.56
CA ALA A 96 15.42 -5.66 -10.38
C ALA A 96 15.01 -5.79 -11.87
N ALA A 97 13.85 -6.39 -12.13
CA ALA A 97 13.34 -6.50 -13.49
C ALA A 97 13.13 -5.11 -14.14
N ILE A 98 12.50 -4.16 -13.43
CA ILE A 98 12.29 -2.81 -13.93
C ILE A 98 13.62 -2.06 -14.16
N THR A 99 14.63 -2.33 -13.33
CA THR A 99 15.93 -1.61 -13.39
C THR A 99 16.86 -2.17 -14.47
N PHE A 100 16.88 -3.50 -14.63
CA PHE A 100 17.85 -4.17 -15.51
C PHE A 100 17.30 -4.54 -16.88
N LEU A 101 15.98 -4.64 -17.04
CA LEU A 101 15.39 -4.85 -18.37
C LEU A 101 15.16 -3.50 -19.07
N PRO A 102 15.35 -3.44 -20.38
CA PRO A 102 15.08 -2.24 -21.19
C PRO A 102 13.55 -2.06 -21.37
N ILE A 103 12.84 -1.77 -20.28
CA ILE A 103 11.41 -1.51 -20.32
C ILE A 103 11.20 -0.02 -20.68
N ASP A 104 10.38 0.24 -21.70
CA ASP A 104 10.02 1.61 -22.06
C ASP A 104 9.26 2.28 -20.89
N THR A 105 9.67 3.51 -20.59
CA THR A 105 9.05 4.31 -19.51
C THR A 105 7.57 4.56 -19.75
N VAL A 106 7.13 4.65 -21.01
CA VAL A 106 5.73 4.82 -21.39
C VAL A 106 4.95 3.54 -21.13
N GLU A 107 5.51 2.39 -21.50
CA GLU A 107 4.90 1.10 -21.25
C GLU A 107 4.80 0.81 -19.74
N LEU A 108 5.86 1.08 -19.00
CA LEU A 108 5.85 0.94 -17.53
C LEU A 108 4.77 1.85 -16.89
N ALA A 109 4.64 3.09 -17.33
CA ALA A 109 3.60 4.00 -16.86
C ALA A 109 2.20 3.47 -17.15
N HIS A 110 2.00 2.82 -18.29
CA HIS A 110 0.73 2.16 -18.63
C HIS A 110 0.41 1.02 -17.68
N TRP A 111 1.36 0.11 -17.43
CA TRP A 111 1.19 -1.01 -16.49
C TRP A 111 0.92 -0.54 -15.06
N ILE A 112 1.60 0.51 -14.59
CA ILE A 112 1.34 1.11 -13.27
C ILE A 112 -0.09 1.66 -13.20
N ARG A 113 -0.54 2.39 -14.21
CA ARG A 113 -1.92 2.93 -14.25
C ARG A 113 -2.97 1.82 -14.25
N MET A 114 -2.79 0.79 -15.05
CA MET A 114 -3.70 -0.36 -15.09
C MET A 114 -3.73 -1.11 -13.77
N GLY A 115 -2.56 -1.32 -13.16
CA GLY A 115 -2.43 -1.90 -11.82
C GLY A 115 -3.14 -1.06 -10.76
N LEU A 116 -2.98 0.26 -10.78
CA LEU A 116 -3.69 1.19 -9.89
C LEU A 116 -5.21 1.07 -10.03
N VAL A 117 -5.72 1.13 -11.26
CA VAL A 117 -7.17 1.00 -11.51
C VAL A 117 -7.68 -0.34 -10.99
N GLY A 118 -6.98 -1.44 -11.28
CA GLY A 118 -7.34 -2.77 -10.78
C GLY A 118 -7.32 -2.87 -9.27
N ALA A 119 -6.24 -2.40 -8.62
CA ALA A 119 -6.10 -2.46 -7.17
C ALA A 119 -7.14 -1.58 -6.45
N LEU A 120 -7.41 -0.38 -6.95
CA LEU A 120 -8.42 0.51 -6.39
C LEU A 120 -9.84 -0.04 -6.58
N SER A 121 -10.14 -0.60 -7.76
CA SER A 121 -11.44 -1.24 -8.04
C SER A 121 -11.66 -2.44 -7.14
N LEU A 122 -10.65 -3.29 -6.95
CA LEU A 122 -10.73 -4.45 -6.06
C LEU A 122 -10.92 -4.01 -4.61
N SER A 123 -10.19 -2.99 -4.16
CA SER A 123 -10.33 -2.44 -2.80
C SER A 123 -11.72 -1.84 -2.58
N ALA A 124 -12.24 -1.08 -3.54
CA ALA A 124 -13.59 -0.52 -3.45
C ALA A 124 -14.64 -1.62 -3.40
N LEU A 125 -14.52 -2.64 -4.26
CA LEU A 125 -15.42 -3.79 -4.27
C LEU A 125 -15.38 -4.55 -2.95
N ALA A 126 -14.19 -4.78 -2.40
CA ALA A 126 -14.02 -5.44 -1.11
C ALA A 126 -14.71 -4.68 0.02
N ILE A 127 -14.56 -3.35 0.08
CA ILE A 127 -15.21 -2.51 1.10
C ILE A 127 -16.75 -2.55 0.95
N VAL A 128 -17.27 -2.49 -0.28
CA VAL A 128 -18.71 -2.54 -0.53
C VAL A 128 -19.30 -3.91 -0.18
N LEU A 129 -18.59 -4.98 -0.46
CA LEU A 129 -19.06 -6.35 -0.20
C LEU A 129 -18.84 -6.78 1.26
N TYR A 130 -17.92 -6.14 1.99
CA TYR A 130 -17.62 -6.47 3.39
C TYR A 130 -18.85 -6.61 4.29
N PRO A 131 -19.85 -5.68 4.29
CA PRO A 131 -21.05 -5.82 5.11
C PRO A 131 -21.93 -7.01 4.76
N TRP A 132 -21.84 -7.53 3.54
CA TRP A 132 -22.62 -8.68 3.11
C TRP A 132 -21.99 -9.99 3.59
N PHE A 133 -20.68 -10.07 3.64
CA PHE A 133 -19.96 -11.25 4.14
C PHE A 133 -19.98 -11.33 5.67
N THR A 134 -19.96 -10.20 6.38
CA THR A 134 -19.92 -10.17 7.85
C THR A 134 -21.29 -10.28 8.52
N ARG A 135 -22.40 -10.12 7.79
CA ARG A 135 -23.76 -10.29 8.33
C ARG A 135 -24.09 -11.71 8.80
N SER A 136 -23.32 -12.69 8.42
CA SER A 136 -23.57 -14.13 8.71
C SER A 136 -22.56 -14.73 9.70
N SER A 137 -21.64 -13.96 10.25
CA SER A 137 -20.65 -14.46 11.20
C SER A 137 -21.11 -14.18 12.64
N PRO A 138 -21.16 -15.19 13.53
CA PRO A 138 -21.37 -14.98 14.95
C PRO A 138 -20.23 -14.14 15.54
N PRO A 139 -20.46 -13.39 16.66
CA PRO A 139 -19.42 -12.59 17.29
C PRO A 139 -18.31 -13.49 17.86
N GLU A 140 -17.09 -13.16 17.50
CA GLU A 140 -15.82 -13.45 18.19
C GLU A 140 -15.64 -14.84 18.80
N ASP A 141 -15.46 -15.85 17.97
CA ASP A 141 -14.49 -16.90 18.31
C ASP A 141 -13.22 -16.59 17.53
N HIS A 142 -12.10 -16.52 18.25
CA HIS A 142 -10.76 -16.25 17.72
C HIS A 142 -10.57 -16.92 16.37
N VAL A 143 -10.51 -16.15 15.30
CA VAL A 143 -10.18 -16.66 13.97
C VAL A 143 -8.77 -17.23 14.08
N ILE A 144 -8.70 -18.54 14.30
CA ILE A 144 -7.47 -19.31 14.21
C ILE A 144 -7.11 -19.26 12.73
N VAL A 145 -6.31 -18.27 12.36
CA VAL A 145 -5.69 -18.24 11.02
C VAL A 145 -4.95 -19.58 10.90
N PRO A 146 -5.37 -20.47 10.00
CA PRO A 146 -4.73 -21.78 9.91
C PRO A 146 -3.25 -21.55 9.63
N HIS A 147 -2.39 -22.11 10.47
CA HIS A 147 -0.93 -22.01 10.41
C HIS A 147 -0.34 -22.72 9.16
N ARG A 148 -1.04 -22.66 8.04
CA ARG A 148 -0.59 -23.22 6.76
C ARG A 148 0.39 -22.27 6.10
N THR A 149 1.65 -22.57 6.19
CA THR A 149 2.79 -21.79 5.66
C THR A 149 2.68 -21.49 4.15
N PRO A 150 2.28 -22.45 3.28
CA PRO A 150 2.28 -22.20 1.83
C PRO A 150 1.34 -21.07 1.35
N PRO A 151 0.06 -20.99 1.78
CA PRO A 151 -0.82 -19.93 1.30
C PRO A 151 -0.42 -18.53 1.79
N THR A 152 0.15 -18.42 3.01
CA THR A 152 0.59 -17.13 3.55
C THR A 152 1.77 -16.55 2.78
N VAL A 153 2.74 -17.39 2.39
CA VAL A 153 3.88 -16.96 1.58
C VAL A 153 3.43 -16.56 0.17
N LEU A 154 2.55 -17.35 -0.46
CA LEU A 154 1.99 -17.02 -1.79
C LEU A 154 1.23 -15.71 -1.75
N PHE A 155 0.43 -15.48 -0.71
CA PHE A 155 -0.27 -14.22 -0.50
C PHE A 155 0.73 -13.06 -0.31
N GLY A 156 1.84 -13.29 0.40
CA GLY A 156 2.95 -12.34 0.52
C GLY A 156 3.56 -11.99 -0.84
N VAL A 157 3.77 -12.96 -1.72
CA VAL A 157 4.28 -12.71 -3.09
C VAL A 157 3.32 -11.81 -3.87
N ILE A 158 2.03 -12.13 -3.88
CA ILE A 158 1.01 -11.34 -4.58
C ILE A 158 0.96 -9.91 -4.04
N LEU A 159 0.94 -9.75 -2.73
CA LEU A 159 0.96 -8.43 -2.09
C LEU A 159 2.25 -7.67 -2.42
N GLY A 160 3.40 -8.34 -2.39
CA GLY A 160 4.69 -7.73 -2.73
C GLY A 160 4.70 -7.16 -4.14
N LEU A 161 4.23 -7.92 -5.13
CA LEU A 161 4.13 -7.46 -6.52
C LEU A 161 3.14 -6.29 -6.68
N LEU A 162 1.94 -6.42 -6.11
CA LEU A 162 0.91 -5.37 -6.21
C LEU A 162 1.36 -4.08 -5.53
N VAL A 163 1.87 -4.16 -4.31
CA VAL A 163 2.32 -2.97 -3.57
C VAL A 163 3.50 -2.29 -4.25
N THR A 164 4.46 -3.06 -4.76
CA THR A 164 5.63 -2.49 -5.46
C THR A 164 5.24 -1.79 -6.75
N LEU A 165 4.25 -2.31 -7.48
CA LEU A 165 3.80 -1.72 -8.74
C LEU A 165 2.85 -0.53 -8.53
N THR A 166 1.99 -0.56 -7.52
CA THR A 166 0.88 0.40 -7.38
C THR A 166 0.90 1.21 -6.09
N SER A 167 1.76 0.87 -5.14
CA SER A 167 1.72 1.37 -3.77
C SER A 167 0.40 1.12 -3.01
N VAL A 168 -0.57 0.50 -3.66
CA VAL A 168 -1.91 0.20 -3.11
C VAL A 168 -1.96 -1.27 -2.67
N GLY A 169 -2.59 -1.57 -1.56
CA GLY A 169 -2.99 -2.94 -1.27
C GLY A 169 -2.73 -3.45 0.15
N ALA A 170 -1.73 -2.94 0.85
CA ALA A 170 -1.41 -3.50 2.18
C ALA A 170 -2.47 -3.19 3.26
N GLY A 171 -3.18 -2.06 3.14
CA GLY A 171 -4.21 -1.66 4.09
C GLY A 171 -5.59 -2.25 3.77
N ALA A 172 -6.10 -1.97 2.58
CA ALA A 172 -7.47 -2.35 2.22
C ALA A 172 -7.64 -3.86 1.97
N ILE A 173 -6.67 -4.49 1.29
CA ILE A 173 -6.73 -5.94 1.01
C ILE A 173 -6.37 -6.75 2.26
N GLY A 174 -5.42 -6.28 3.08
CA GLY A 174 -5.00 -6.97 4.29
C GLY A 174 -6.14 -7.11 5.31
N VAL A 175 -6.90 -6.05 5.53
CA VAL A 175 -8.07 -6.09 6.45
C VAL A 175 -9.15 -7.06 5.94
N THR A 176 -9.40 -7.10 4.63
CA THR A 176 -10.48 -7.96 4.06
C THR A 176 -10.12 -9.44 4.07
N VAL A 177 -8.84 -9.80 4.04
CA VAL A 177 -8.39 -11.20 4.00
C VAL A 177 -8.12 -11.74 5.41
N LEU A 178 -7.80 -10.87 6.37
CA LEU A 178 -7.50 -11.23 7.76
C LEU A 178 -8.71 -11.08 8.71
N ALA A 179 -9.80 -10.50 8.24
CA ALA A 179 -11.10 -10.43 8.92
C ALA A 179 -11.99 -11.61 8.54
#